data_7462daa5b1ad0ad51d778a4efe645c6f
#
_entry.id   7462daa5b1ad0ad51d778a4efe645c6f
#
_cell.length_a   1.000
_cell.length_b   1.000
_cell.length_c   1.000
_cell.angle_alpha   90.00
_cell.angle_beta   90.00
_cell.angle_gamma   90.00
#
_symmetry.space_group_name_H-M   'P 1'
#
loop_
_entity.id
_entity.type
_entity.pdbx_description
1 polymer ?
#
loop_
_entity_poly.entity_id
_entity_poly.type
_entity_poly.pdbx_seq_one_letter_code
_entity_poly.pdbx_strand_id
1 'polypeptide(L)'
;MNRILLSLTLLATSSFSSSAQTEAETEIKWLIQAVRDSDCQFDRNGTLHSAESAANHLELKYSRGKRYADSAEAFIERLARQSSWTGEPYRMICEGNAMPAANWLTTKLDEMQTGLWRPEHITP
;
A
#
# COMPACT_ATOMS: atom_id res chain seq x y z
N MET A 1 -54.89 0.59 -33.25
CA MET A 1 -54.46 0.97 -31.91
C MET A 1 -53.08 0.40 -31.65
N ASN A 2 -52.12 1.26 -31.80
CA ASN A 2 -50.71 0.83 -31.58
C ASN A 2 -50.32 1.09 -30.13
N ARG A 3 -50.16 0.02 -29.38
CA ARG A 3 -49.55 0.14 -28.06
C ARG A 3 -48.07 0.06 -28.22
N ILE A 4 -47.39 1.19 -28.04
CA ILE A 4 -45.93 1.21 -27.96
C ILE A 4 -45.57 0.81 -26.55
N LEU A 5 -45.02 -0.41 -26.38
CA LEU A 5 -44.39 -0.82 -25.15
C LEU A 5 -42.97 -0.25 -25.13
N LEU A 6 -42.78 0.81 -24.38
CA LEU A 6 -41.44 1.32 -24.06
C LEU A 6 -40.86 0.37 -23.00
N SER A 7 -39.99 -0.52 -23.44
CA SER A 7 -39.15 -1.30 -22.54
C SER A 7 -38.05 -0.38 -21.99
N LEU A 8 -38.22 0.09 -20.78
CA LEU A 8 -37.20 0.80 -20.05
C LEU A 8 -36.19 -0.23 -19.56
N THR A 9 -35.14 -0.45 -20.30
CA THR A 9 -34.00 -1.24 -19.84
C THR A 9 -33.21 -0.40 -18.86
N LEU A 10 -33.38 -0.66 -17.57
CA LEU A 10 -32.58 -0.07 -16.52
C LEU A 10 -31.20 -0.70 -16.57
N LEU A 11 -30.22 0.00 -17.14
CA LEU A 11 -28.81 -0.37 -17.06
C LEU A 11 -28.32 -0.03 -15.64
N ALA A 12 -28.31 -1.03 -14.77
CA ALA A 12 -27.66 -0.92 -13.48
C ALA A 12 -26.15 -0.94 -13.69
N THR A 13 -25.53 0.24 -13.76
CA THR A 13 -24.07 0.35 -13.71
C THR A 13 -23.65 0.18 -12.26
N SER A 14 -23.20 -1.02 -11.91
CA SER A 14 -22.64 -1.29 -10.60
C SER A 14 -21.22 -0.71 -10.53
N SER A 15 -21.07 0.44 -9.84
CA SER A 15 -19.79 1.07 -9.57
C SER A 15 -19.11 0.46 -8.33
N PHE A 16 -18.73 -0.82 -8.41
CA PHE A 16 -18.06 -1.51 -7.31
C PHE A 16 -16.56 -1.20 -7.18
N SER A 17 -15.91 -0.62 -8.21
CA SER A 17 -14.46 -0.49 -8.24
C SER A 17 -13.91 0.71 -7.48
N SER A 18 -14.67 1.78 -7.27
CA SER A 18 -14.13 3.02 -6.69
C SER A 18 -13.91 2.98 -5.19
N SER A 19 -14.77 2.29 -4.40
CA SER A 19 -14.62 2.21 -2.94
C SER A 19 -13.48 1.29 -2.53
N ALA A 20 -13.30 0.12 -3.20
CA ALA A 20 -12.20 -0.79 -2.95
C ALA A 20 -10.85 -0.15 -3.32
N GLN A 21 -10.78 0.59 -4.42
CA GLN A 21 -9.58 1.31 -4.83
C GLN A 21 -9.22 2.42 -3.85
N THR A 22 -10.20 3.16 -3.33
CA THR A 22 -9.99 4.21 -2.33
C THR A 22 -9.48 3.63 -1.02
N GLU A 23 -10.01 2.48 -0.58
CA GLU A 23 -9.54 1.78 0.61
C GLU A 23 -8.09 1.32 0.44
N ALA A 24 -7.76 0.71 -0.69
CA ALA A 24 -6.40 0.28 -1.01
C ALA A 24 -5.42 1.46 -0.99
N GLU A 25 -5.76 2.57 -1.62
CA GLU A 25 -4.92 3.78 -1.62
C GLU A 25 -4.70 4.32 -0.21
N THR A 26 -5.74 4.34 0.61
CA THR A 26 -5.67 4.80 2.00
C THR A 26 -4.74 3.91 2.81
N GLU A 27 -4.90 2.61 2.75
CA GLU A 27 -4.05 1.67 3.48
C GLU A 27 -2.59 1.73 3.02
N ILE A 28 -2.34 1.86 1.72
CA ILE A 28 -0.99 1.98 1.17
C ILE A 28 -0.31 3.27 1.67
N LYS A 29 -1.04 4.39 1.66
CA LYS A 29 -0.53 5.66 2.20
C LYS A 29 -0.21 5.55 3.69
N TRP A 30 -1.03 4.84 4.44
CA TRP A 30 -0.78 4.59 5.87
C TRP A 30 0.49 3.76 6.07
N LEU A 31 0.69 2.71 5.26
CA LEU A 31 1.91 1.89 5.32
C LEU A 31 3.16 2.72 5.05
N ILE A 32 3.13 3.57 4.03
CA ILE A 32 4.26 4.45 3.70
C ILE A 32 4.51 5.43 4.84
N GLN A 33 3.46 5.99 5.42
CA GLN A 33 3.58 6.88 6.57
C GLN A 33 4.13 6.15 7.80
N ALA A 34 3.74 4.90 8.02
CA ALA A 34 4.28 4.08 9.09
C ALA A 34 5.79 3.87 8.94
N VAL A 35 6.27 3.64 7.72
CA VAL A 35 7.71 3.56 7.44
C VAL A 35 8.38 4.89 7.78
N ARG A 36 7.81 6.00 7.35
CA ARG A 36 8.35 7.34 7.60
C ARG A 36 8.50 7.64 9.10
N ASP A 37 7.50 7.24 9.89
CA ASP A 37 7.45 7.49 11.33
C ASP A 37 8.17 6.44 12.18
N SER A 38 8.72 5.40 11.55
CA SER A 38 9.24 4.23 12.26
C SER A 38 10.56 4.46 12.99
N ASP A 39 11.31 5.48 12.64
CA ASP A 39 12.72 5.69 13.06
C ASP A 39 13.66 4.52 12.76
N CYS A 40 13.18 3.55 11.96
CA CYS A 40 13.99 2.43 11.52
C CYS A 40 14.87 2.82 10.33
N GLN A 41 15.93 2.06 10.10
CA GLN A 41 16.69 2.13 8.86
C GLN A 41 16.13 1.13 7.86
N PHE A 42 16.36 1.38 6.60
CA PHE A 42 15.89 0.54 5.51
C PHE A 42 17.08 0.11 4.66
N ASP A 43 17.33 -1.18 4.56
CA ASP A 43 18.39 -1.74 3.74
C ASP A 43 17.84 -2.05 2.34
N ARG A 44 18.41 -1.37 1.35
CA ARG A 44 18.11 -1.57 -0.05
C ARG A 44 19.41 -1.89 -0.79
N ASN A 45 19.54 -3.12 -1.25
CA ASN A 45 20.71 -3.59 -1.99
C ASN A 45 22.04 -3.36 -1.23
N GLY A 46 22.02 -3.53 0.10
CA GLY A 46 23.19 -3.34 0.94
C GLY A 46 23.48 -1.89 1.35
N THR A 47 22.64 -0.94 0.92
CA THR A 47 22.74 0.46 1.30
C THR A 47 21.67 0.81 2.32
N LEU A 48 22.07 1.39 3.45
CA LEU A 48 21.16 1.83 4.49
C LEU A 48 20.59 3.20 4.16
N HIS A 49 19.27 3.31 4.29
CA HIS A 49 18.50 4.53 4.09
C HIS A 49 17.78 4.93 5.37
N SER A 50 17.56 6.22 5.55
CA SER A 50 16.70 6.71 6.63
C SER A 50 15.25 6.30 6.39
N ALA A 51 14.43 6.33 7.42
CA ALA A 51 12.99 6.09 7.33
C ALA A 51 12.32 7.03 6.31
N GLU A 52 12.68 8.30 6.32
CA GLU A 52 12.16 9.28 5.37
C GLU A 52 12.54 8.94 3.93
N SER A 53 13.81 8.64 3.69
CA SER A 53 14.28 8.24 2.36
C SER A 53 13.59 6.96 1.87
N ALA A 54 13.41 5.99 2.76
CA ALA A 54 12.70 4.74 2.46
C ALA A 54 11.23 5.01 2.08
N ALA A 55 10.54 5.83 2.85
CA ALA A 55 9.15 6.21 2.56
C ALA A 55 9.03 6.92 1.21
N ASN A 56 9.92 7.86 0.91
CA ASN A 56 9.95 8.54 -0.38
C ASN A 56 10.15 7.56 -1.54
N HIS A 57 11.01 6.57 -1.35
CA HIS A 57 11.24 5.53 -2.34
C HIS A 57 9.99 4.66 -2.56
N LEU A 58 9.29 4.29 -1.49
CA LEU A 58 8.05 3.53 -1.59
C LEU A 58 6.93 4.34 -2.25
N GLU A 59 6.84 5.63 -1.99
CA GLU A 59 5.91 6.53 -2.70
C GLU A 59 6.19 6.54 -4.21
N LEU A 60 7.45 6.61 -4.58
CA LEU A 60 7.85 6.57 -5.99
C LEU A 60 7.48 5.24 -6.65
N LYS A 61 7.77 4.12 -5.98
CA LYS A 61 7.39 2.80 -6.47
C LYS A 61 5.87 2.67 -6.62
N TYR A 62 5.13 3.19 -5.67
CA TYR A 62 3.67 3.19 -5.73
C TYR A 62 3.15 4.04 -6.89
N SER A 63 3.66 5.25 -7.07
CA SER A 63 3.22 6.13 -8.16
C SER A 63 3.48 5.53 -9.54
N ARG A 64 4.56 4.78 -9.70
CA ARG A 64 4.93 4.12 -10.95
C ARG A 64 4.22 2.78 -11.17
N GLY A 65 3.86 2.11 -10.09
CA GLY A 65 3.33 0.76 -10.13
C GLY A 65 1.89 0.61 -9.63
N LYS A 66 1.10 1.67 -9.60
CA LYS A 66 -0.28 1.64 -9.09
C LYS A 66 -1.12 0.50 -9.64
N ARG A 67 -0.98 0.19 -10.92
CA ARG A 67 -1.72 -0.89 -11.59
C ARG A 67 -1.44 -2.28 -11.00
N TYR A 68 -0.33 -2.44 -10.29
CA TYR A 68 0.05 -3.69 -9.63
C TYR A 68 -0.33 -3.74 -8.15
N ALA A 69 -0.86 -2.65 -7.62
CA ALA A 69 -1.16 -2.46 -6.21
C ALA A 69 -2.65 -2.15 -6.00
N ASP A 70 -3.50 -3.08 -6.40
CA ASP A 70 -4.95 -2.98 -6.24
C ASP A 70 -5.43 -3.24 -4.81
N SER A 71 -4.53 -3.65 -3.93
CA SER A 71 -4.72 -3.80 -2.49
C SER A 71 -3.42 -3.48 -1.74
N ALA A 72 -3.51 -3.24 -0.44
CA ALA A 72 -2.32 -3.04 0.38
C ALA A 72 -1.43 -4.29 0.40
N GLU A 73 -2.02 -5.47 0.43
CA GLU A 73 -1.32 -6.74 0.33
C GLU A 73 -0.56 -6.87 -0.99
N ALA A 74 -1.20 -6.49 -2.10
CA ALA A 74 -0.56 -6.49 -3.42
C ALA A 74 0.59 -5.48 -3.50
N PHE A 75 0.43 -4.31 -2.87
CA PHE A 75 1.50 -3.32 -2.75
C PHE A 75 2.73 -3.90 -2.05
N ILE A 76 2.53 -4.56 -0.90
CA ILE A 76 3.61 -5.20 -0.17
C ILE A 76 4.29 -6.25 -1.03
N GLU A 77 3.52 -7.16 -1.61
CA GLU A 77 4.04 -8.32 -2.33
C GLU A 77 4.72 -7.95 -3.65
N ARG A 78 4.18 -6.99 -4.37
CA ARG A 78 4.62 -6.68 -5.73
C ARG A 78 5.56 -5.48 -5.83
N LEU A 79 5.48 -4.53 -4.90
CA LEU A 79 6.24 -3.29 -4.99
C LEU A 79 7.21 -3.07 -3.83
N ALA A 80 6.83 -3.43 -2.61
CA ALA A 80 7.54 -3.01 -1.41
C ALA A 80 8.50 -4.04 -0.83
N ARG A 81 8.43 -5.29 -1.25
CA ARG A 81 9.22 -6.37 -0.63
C ARG A 81 10.65 -6.49 -1.12
N GLN A 82 10.93 -6.07 -2.34
CA GLN A 82 12.25 -6.30 -2.96
C GLN A 82 12.59 -5.28 -4.03
N SER A 83 13.87 -5.21 -4.37
CA SER A 83 14.35 -4.40 -5.47
C SER A 83 13.79 -4.90 -6.80
N SER A 84 13.24 -3.99 -7.60
CA SER A 84 12.76 -4.29 -8.95
C SER A 84 13.90 -4.61 -9.93
N TRP A 85 15.13 -4.23 -9.58
CA TRP A 85 16.32 -4.42 -10.41
C TRP A 85 17.05 -5.74 -10.11
N THR A 86 17.27 -6.03 -8.82
CA THR A 86 18.11 -7.15 -8.39
C THR A 86 17.32 -8.33 -7.84
N GLY A 87 16.04 -8.11 -7.44
CA GLY A 87 15.27 -9.10 -6.72
C GLY A 87 15.67 -9.26 -5.25
N GLU A 88 16.67 -8.53 -4.78
CA GLU A 88 17.09 -8.58 -3.37
C GLU A 88 15.98 -8.09 -2.45
N PRO A 89 15.64 -8.86 -1.39
CA PRO A 89 14.65 -8.43 -0.41
C PRO A 89 15.10 -7.16 0.30
N TYR A 90 14.17 -6.23 0.49
CA TYR A 90 14.38 -5.09 1.37
C TYR A 90 14.29 -5.54 2.83
N ARG A 91 15.05 -4.89 3.70
CA ARG A 91 15.06 -5.14 5.13
C ARG A 91 14.77 -3.88 5.92
N MET A 92 14.01 -4.03 7.00
CA MET A 92 13.85 -2.99 8.02
C MET A 92 14.81 -3.32 9.18
N ILE A 93 15.51 -2.31 9.65
CA ILE A 93 16.41 -2.41 10.80
C ILE A 93 15.88 -1.47 11.87
N CYS A 94 15.23 -2.06 12.87
CA CYS A 94 14.62 -1.34 13.98
C CYS A 94 15.33 -1.71 15.27
N GLU A 95 15.86 -0.72 15.98
CA GLU A 95 16.58 -0.92 17.25
C GLU A 95 17.70 -1.99 17.12
N GLY A 96 18.40 -1.97 15.99
CA GLY A 96 19.48 -2.92 15.71
C GLY A 96 19.03 -4.30 15.24
N ASN A 97 17.73 -4.58 15.17
CA ASN A 97 17.20 -5.86 14.72
C ASN A 97 16.73 -5.76 13.27
N ALA A 98 17.30 -6.60 12.40
CA ALA A 98 16.94 -6.67 10.99
C ALA A 98 15.82 -7.68 10.75
N MET A 99 14.86 -7.33 9.92
CA MET A 99 13.81 -8.23 9.44
C MET A 99 13.45 -7.90 7.99
N PRO A 100 12.88 -8.84 7.23
CA PRO A 100 12.39 -8.52 5.90
C PRO A 100 11.34 -7.39 5.97
N ALA A 101 11.45 -6.42 5.06
CA ALA A 101 10.51 -5.31 5.01
C ALA A 101 9.06 -5.80 4.80
N ALA A 102 8.88 -6.86 4.01
CA ALA A 102 7.55 -7.46 3.81
C ALA A 102 6.92 -7.92 5.12
N ASN A 103 7.69 -8.51 6.03
CA ASN A 103 7.19 -8.96 7.33
C ASN A 103 6.78 -7.77 8.21
N TRP A 104 7.61 -6.73 8.25
CA TRP A 104 7.32 -5.52 9.00
C TRP A 104 6.04 -4.83 8.48
N LEU A 105 5.93 -4.69 7.16
CA LEU A 105 4.78 -4.06 6.52
C LEU A 105 3.50 -4.89 6.72
N THR A 106 3.59 -6.21 6.62
CA THR A 106 2.44 -7.09 6.85
C THR A 106 1.93 -6.98 8.29
N THR A 107 2.84 -6.98 9.27
CA THR A 107 2.48 -6.76 10.67
C THR A 107 1.81 -5.40 10.86
N LYS A 108 2.35 -4.37 10.26
CA LYS A 108 1.80 -3.02 10.34
C LYS A 108 0.42 -2.91 9.69
N LEU A 109 0.22 -3.54 8.55
CA LEU A 109 -1.09 -3.60 7.90
C LEU A 109 -2.12 -4.31 8.78
N ASP A 110 -1.74 -5.40 9.39
CA ASP A 110 -2.61 -6.14 10.33
C ASP A 110 -3.02 -5.26 11.52
N GLU A 111 -2.08 -4.53 12.10
CA GLU A 111 -2.35 -3.56 13.16
C GLU A 111 -3.33 -2.47 12.73
N MET A 112 -3.20 -1.96 11.51
CA MET A 112 -4.12 -0.97 10.96
C MET A 112 -5.53 -1.53 10.77
N GLN A 113 -5.63 -2.73 10.22
CA GLN A 113 -6.91 -3.37 9.93
C GLN A 113 -7.65 -3.75 11.21
N THR A 114 -6.93 -4.07 12.27
CA THR A 114 -7.51 -4.36 13.59
C THR A 114 -7.74 -3.10 14.46
N GLY A 115 -7.35 -1.92 13.97
CA GLY A 115 -7.49 -0.67 14.69
C GLY A 115 -6.46 -0.43 15.78
N LEU A 116 -5.42 -1.27 15.88
CA LEU A 116 -4.36 -1.13 16.88
C LEU A 116 -3.37 -0.01 16.57
N TRP A 117 -3.32 0.44 15.33
CA TRP A 117 -2.46 1.52 14.92
C TRP A 117 -3.13 2.38 13.84
N ARG A 118 -3.02 3.69 13.96
CA ARG A 118 -3.42 4.66 12.95
C ARG A 118 -2.41 5.81 12.89
N PRO A 119 -2.06 6.29 11.70
CA PRO A 119 -1.22 7.48 11.61
C PRO A 119 -1.96 8.68 12.18
N GLU A 120 -1.33 9.41 13.10
CA GLU A 120 -1.94 10.58 13.75
C GLU A 120 -2.22 11.74 12.78
N HIS A 121 -1.52 11.75 11.64
CA HIS A 121 -1.58 12.83 10.66
C HIS A 121 -2.58 12.60 9.53
N ILE A 122 -3.24 11.44 9.50
CA ILE A 122 -4.23 11.09 8.48
C ILE A 122 -5.57 10.97 9.16
N THR A 123 -6.35 12.05 9.11
CA THR A 123 -7.74 12.03 9.54
C THR A 123 -8.58 11.29 8.52
N PRO A 124 -9.47 10.40 8.97
CA PRO A 124 -10.42 9.74 8.07
C PRO A 124 -11.39 10.73 7.43
#